data_1ed17505dc3fcd810213a23221e361a5
#
_entry.id   1ed17505dc3fcd810213a23221e361a5
#
_cell.length_a   1.000
_cell.length_b   1.000
_cell.length_c   1.000
_cell.angle_alpha   90.00
_cell.angle_beta   90.00
_cell.angle_gamma   90.00
#
_symmetry.space_group_name_H-M   'P 1'
#
loop_
_entity.id
_entity.type
_entity.pdbx_description
1 polymer ?
#
loop_
_entity_poly.entity_id
_entity_poly.type
_entity_poly.pdbx_seq_one_letter_code
_entity_poly.pdbx_strand_id
1 'polypeptide(L)'
;NWQAGLENALVSGRLSVLTQGQAGKGNAVLNFGPGKLSMDNSQLPLQLTGEAKQADLILYARLPAQLSGSLSDPTLTFEPGALLRSKGRVIDSLDIDEIRWPLAGVKVTQRGVDGRLQAILQAHENELGDFVLHMDGLANDFLPDAGRWQWRYWGKGSFTPMNATWDVAGKGEWHDSTITLTDLSTGFDQLQYGTMTVEKPRLILDKPVVWVRDAQHPSFSGALSLDA
;
A
#
# COMPACT_ATOMS: atom_id res chain seq x y z
N ASN A 1 22.63 4.99 -37.81
CA ASN A 1 22.33 6.30 -37.20
C ASN A 1 20.87 6.35 -36.71
N TRP A 2 20.54 5.59 -35.69
CA TRP A 2 19.24 5.61 -35.03
C TRP A 2 19.12 6.73 -33.98
N GLN A 3 20.24 7.30 -33.54
CA GLN A 3 20.27 8.30 -32.48
C GLN A 3 19.76 9.69 -32.93
N ALA A 4 19.85 10.04 -34.16
CA ALA A 4 19.44 11.37 -34.66
C ALA A 4 17.91 11.56 -34.77
N GLY A 5 17.10 10.51 -34.71
CA GLY A 5 15.65 10.58 -34.90
C GLY A 5 14.84 10.77 -33.64
N LEU A 6 15.45 10.60 -32.42
CA LEU A 6 14.73 10.65 -31.13
C LEU A 6 14.90 11.99 -30.40
N GLU A 7 15.71 12.92 -30.92
CA GLU A 7 16.02 14.15 -30.20
C GLU A 7 14.83 15.09 -29.93
N ASN A 8 13.71 14.93 -30.59
CA ASN A 8 12.50 15.74 -30.33
C ASN A 8 11.20 15.06 -30.82
N ALA A 9 11.08 13.76 -30.70
CA ALA A 9 9.89 13.06 -31.13
C ALA A 9 8.68 13.40 -30.23
N LEU A 10 7.63 13.94 -30.81
CA LEU A 10 6.33 13.97 -30.17
C LEU A 10 5.68 12.59 -30.33
N VAL A 11 5.39 11.97 -29.22
CA VAL A 11 4.80 10.63 -29.18
C VAL A 11 3.44 10.65 -28.51
N SER A 12 2.53 9.87 -29.06
CA SER A 12 1.24 9.58 -28.42
C SER A 12 0.78 8.19 -28.84
N GLY A 13 -0.02 7.56 -28.00
CA GLY A 13 -0.53 6.25 -28.33
C GLY A 13 -1.38 5.64 -27.22
N ARG A 14 -1.83 4.43 -27.52
CA ARG A 14 -2.61 3.62 -26.60
C ARG A 14 -2.13 2.17 -26.66
N LEU A 15 -1.83 1.60 -25.51
CA LEU A 15 -1.56 0.18 -25.34
C LEU A 15 -2.69 -0.44 -24.53
N SER A 16 -3.15 -1.62 -24.94
CA SER A 16 -4.15 -2.37 -24.20
C SER A 16 -3.64 -3.79 -23.98
N VAL A 17 -3.74 -4.26 -22.74
CA VAL A 17 -3.36 -5.62 -22.35
C VAL A 17 -4.59 -6.29 -21.76
N LEU A 18 -4.86 -7.50 -22.22
CA LEU A 18 -5.87 -8.40 -21.67
C LEU A 18 -5.16 -9.67 -21.23
N THR A 19 -5.37 -10.06 -20.00
CA THR A 19 -4.84 -11.32 -19.45
C THR A 19 -5.98 -12.19 -18.95
N GLN A 20 -5.89 -13.49 -19.23
CA GLN A 20 -6.82 -14.48 -18.72
C GLN A 20 -6.07 -15.79 -18.50
N GLY A 21 -6.18 -16.34 -17.30
CA GLY A 21 -5.51 -17.58 -16.91
C GLY A 21 -6.10 -18.17 -15.65
N GLN A 22 -5.54 -19.27 -15.17
CA GLN A 22 -5.98 -19.92 -13.94
C GLN A 22 -5.80 -19.04 -12.69
N ALA A 23 -4.84 -18.13 -12.69
CA ALA A 23 -4.58 -17.19 -11.59
C ALA A 23 -5.57 -16.01 -11.55
N GLY A 24 -6.34 -15.77 -12.60
CA GLY A 24 -7.30 -14.67 -12.66
C GLY A 24 -7.42 -14.06 -14.04
N LYS A 25 -8.15 -12.95 -14.11
CA LYS A 25 -8.34 -12.16 -15.32
C LYS A 25 -8.07 -10.68 -15.04
N GLY A 26 -7.58 -9.97 -16.05
CA GLY A 26 -7.34 -8.53 -15.92
C GLY A 26 -7.30 -7.83 -17.27
N ASN A 27 -7.57 -6.55 -17.24
CA ASN A 27 -7.37 -5.66 -18.35
C ASN A 27 -6.62 -4.42 -17.88
N ALA A 28 -5.80 -3.87 -18.77
CA ALA A 28 -5.13 -2.60 -18.53
C ALA A 28 -5.05 -1.81 -19.83
N VAL A 29 -5.25 -0.52 -19.74
CA VAL A 29 -5.13 0.43 -20.84
C VAL A 29 -4.20 1.54 -20.42
N LEU A 30 -3.10 1.69 -21.14
CA LEU A 30 -2.17 2.80 -21.01
C LEU A 30 -2.37 3.75 -22.20
N ASN A 31 -2.81 4.96 -21.93
CA ASN A 31 -2.76 6.07 -22.87
C ASN A 31 -1.53 6.91 -22.55
N PHE A 32 -0.85 7.40 -23.58
CA PHE A 32 0.32 8.25 -23.41
C PHE A 32 0.35 9.37 -24.46
N GLY A 33 0.85 10.52 -24.04
CA GLY A 33 0.97 11.69 -24.88
C GLY A 33 -0.35 12.43 -25.18
N PRO A 34 -0.28 13.44 -26.09
CA PRO A 34 0.92 13.89 -26.76
C PRO A 34 1.98 14.42 -25.78
N GLY A 35 3.24 14.09 -26.02
CA GLY A 35 4.35 14.52 -25.19
C GLY A 35 5.69 14.29 -25.87
N LYS A 36 6.73 14.87 -25.29
CA LYS A 36 8.11 14.76 -25.78
C LYS A 36 8.79 13.56 -25.17
N LEU A 37 9.38 12.72 -25.99
CA LEU A 37 10.32 11.69 -25.60
C LEU A 37 11.72 12.06 -26.13
N SER A 38 12.70 12.13 -25.24
CA SER A 38 14.06 12.58 -25.57
C SER A 38 15.08 11.84 -24.71
N MET A 39 16.27 11.66 -25.25
CA MET A 39 17.37 11.05 -24.49
C MET A 39 17.74 11.87 -23.25
N ASP A 40 17.62 13.20 -23.32
CA ASP A 40 18.08 14.11 -22.25
C ASP A 40 16.93 14.60 -21.36
N ASN A 41 15.76 14.90 -21.93
CA ASN A 41 14.65 15.49 -21.20
C ASN A 41 13.30 15.11 -21.82
N SER A 42 12.73 14.05 -21.31
CA SER A 42 11.38 13.60 -21.67
C SER A 42 10.33 14.32 -20.84
N GLN A 43 9.16 14.57 -21.45
CA GLN A 43 7.95 15.04 -20.78
C GLN A 43 6.75 14.36 -21.46
N LEU A 44 6.26 13.27 -20.86
CA LEU A 44 5.22 12.46 -21.46
C LEU A 44 4.12 12.20 -20.43
N PRO A 45 2.91 12.74 -20.63
CA PRO A 45 1.76 12.41 -19.79
C PRO A 45 1.33 10.96 -20.05
N LEU A 46 1.00 10.26 -18.97
CA LEU A 46 0.58 8.87 -18.96
C LEU A 46 -0.73 8.74 -18.22
N GLN A 47 -1.58 7.85 -18.66
CA GLN A 47 -2.79 7.47 -17.94
C GLN A 47 -2.98 5.97 -18.03
N LEU A 48 -2.70 5.28 -16.93
CA LEU A 48 -3.00 3.86 -16.78
C LEU A 48 -4.37 3.70 -16.11
N THR A 49 -5.22 2.91 -16.73
CA THR A 49 -6.48 2.42 -16.13
C THR A 49 -6.52 0.92 -16.25
N GLY A 50 -7.05 0.24 -15.24
CA GLY A 50 -7.14 -1.21 -15.31
C GLY A 50 -7.98 -1.81 -14.20
N GLU A 51 -8.33 -3.06 -14.42
CA GLU A 51 -9.00 -3.92 -13.47
C GLU A 51 -8.35 -5.31 -13.51
N ALA A 52 -8.11 -5.88 -12.34
CA ALA A 52 -7.68 -7.25 -12.22
C ALA A 52 -8.58 -7.96 -11.20
N LYS A 53 -8.95 -9.20 -11.51
CA LYS A 53 -9.73 -10.06 -10.61
C LYS A 53 -9.00 -11.37 -10.40
N GLN A 54 -8.80 -11.73 -9.12
CA GLN A 54 -8.27 -13.01 -8.70
C GLN A 54 -9.17 -13.56 -7.59
N ALA A 55 -9.78 -14.70 -7.83
CA ALA A 55 -10.86 -15.24 -6.97
C ALA A 55 -11.94 -14.16 -6.73
N ASP A 56 -12.20 -13.82 -5.48
CA ASP A 56 -13.17 -12.79 -5.10
C ASP A 56 -12.56 -11.40 -4.90
N LEU A 57 -11.25 -11.27 -4.99
CA LEU A 57 -10.56 -9.99 -4.89
C LEU A 57 -10.52 -9.28 -6.24
N ILE A 58 -10.88 -8.00 -6.25
CA ILE A 58 -10.85 -7.14 -7.43
C ILE A 58 -9.96 -5.94 -7.14
N LEU A 59 -9.01 -5.68 -8.02
CA LEU A 59 -8.14 -4.50 -8.00
C LEU A 59 -8.53 -3.56 -9.14
N TYR A 60 -8.67 -2.28 -8.84
CA TYR A 60 -8.89 -1.21 -9.80
C TYR A 60 -7.71 -0.24 -9.77
N ALA A 61 -7.25 0.18 -10.93
CA ALA A 61 -6.21 1.18 -11.09
C ALA A 61 -6.71 2.35 -11.92
N ARG A 62 -6.46 3.57 -11.44
CA ARG A 62 -6.55 4.81 -12.20
C ARG A 62 -5.33 5.65 -11.85
N LEU A 63 -4.34 5.66 -12.72
CA LEU A 63 -3.02 6.20 -12.44
C LEU A 63 -2.63 7.24 -13.50
N PRO A 64 -3.13 8.48 -13.41
CA PRO A 64 -2.56 9.59 -14.16
C PRO A 64 -1.14 9.86 -13.64
N ALA A 65 -0.20 10.05 -14.55
CA ALA A 65 1.20 10.26 -14.21
C ALA A 65 1.92 11.06 -15.28
N GLN A 66 3.04 11.65 -14.91
CA GLN A 66 3.97 12.34 -15.79
C GLN A 66 5.30 11.59 -15.80
N LEU A 67 5.73 11.15 -16.97
CA LEU A 67 7.11 10.70 -17.18
C LEU A 67 7.98 11.91 -17.50
N SER A 68 9.08 12.06 -16.78
CA SER A 68 10.04 13.16 -16.94
C SER A 68 11.49 12.66 -16.82
N GLY A 69 12.46 13.50 -17.15
CA GLY A 69 13.88 13.16 -17.07
C GLY A 69 14.43 12.55 -18.36
N SER A 70 15.67 12.07 -18.30
CA SER A 70 16.31 11.39 -19.42
C SER A 70 15.78 9.96 -19.58
N LEU A 71 15.91 9.36 -20.76
CA LEU A 71 15.56 7.94 -20.95
C LEU A 71 16.49 6.99 -20.19
N SER A 72 17.69 7.45 -19.83
CA SER A 72 18.60 6.67 -18.98
C SER A 72 18.32 6.79 -17.49
N ASP A 73 17.61 7.84 -17.06
CA ASP A 73 17.19 8.06 -15.67
C ASP A 73 15.77 8.68 -15.64
N PRO A 74 14.75 7.90 -15.96
CA PRO A 74 13.38 8.37 -16.01
C PRO A 74 12.78 8.48 -14.60
N THR A 75 11.97 9.51 -14.41
CA THR A 75 11.14 9.69 -13.22
C THR A 75 9.67 9.66 -13.62
N LEU A 76 8.92 8.75 -13.02
CA LEU A 76 7.46 8.72 -13.11
C LEU A 76 6.89 9.40 -11.87
N THR A 77 6.11 10.46 -12.03
CA THR A 77 5.41 11.15 -10.94
C THR A 77 3.92 10.95 -11.10
N PHE A 78 3.26 10.38 -10.09
CA PHE A 78 1.81 10.24 -10.09
C PHE A 78 1.13 11.58 -9.83
N GLU A 79 0.15 11.90 -10.65
CA GLU A 79 -0.60 13.16 -10.60
C GLU A 79 -1.81 13.09 -9.64
N PRO A 80 -2.44 14.23 -9.30
CA PRO A 80 -3.69 14.26 -8.55
C PRO A 80 -4.75 13.35 -9.17
N GLY A 81 -5.40 12.54 -8.34
CA GLY A 81 -6.36 11.54 -8.76
C GLY A 81 -5.78 10.16 -9.08
N ALA A 82 -4.46 9.97 -8.94
CA ALA A 82 -3.85 8.65 -8.99
C ALA A 82 -4.30 7.83 -7.79
N LEU A 83 -4.92 6.68 -8.06
CA LEU A 83 -5.58 5.85 -7.06
C LEU A 83 -5.54 4.38 -7.47
N LEU A 84 -5.11 3.52 -6.52
CA LEU A 84 -5.41 2.10 -6.54
C LEU A 84 -6.54 1.82 -5.55
N ARG A 85 -7.43 0.91 -5.91
CA ARG A 85 -8.53 0.45 -5.05
C ARG A 85 -8.64 -1.06 -5.16
N SER A 86 -8.91 -1.72 -4.04
CA SER A 86 -9.29 -3.12 -4.07
C SER A 86 -10.48 -3.38 -3.16
N LYS A 87 -11.23 -4.43 -3.50
CA LYS A 87 -12.35 -4.92 -2.70
C LYS A 87 -12.56 -6.41 -2.92
N GLY A 88 -13.24 -7.04 -2.00
CA GLY A 88 -13.66 -8.44 -2.10
C GLY A 88 -13.20 -9.27 -0.92
N ARG A 89 -13.48 -10.57 -0.97
CA ARG A 89 -13.16 -11.51 0.09
C ARG A 89 -11.72 -12.00 -0.01
N VAL A 90 -11.01 -11.95 1.10
CA VAL A 90 -9.62 -12.42 1.19
C VAL A 90 -9.56 -13.83 1.78
N ILE A 91 -10.33 -14.06 2.84
CA ILE A 91 -10.54 -15.34 3.50
C ILE A 91 -12.01 -15.42 3.91
N ASP A 92 -12.48 -16.59 4.30
CA ASP A 92 -13.91 -16.81 4.58
C ASP A 92 -14.49 -15.90 5.66
N SER A 93 -13.68 -15.42 6.61
CA SER A 93 -14.11 -14.53 7.69
C SER A 93 -13.88 -13.05 7.43
N LEU A 94 -13.09 -12.67 6.39
CA LEU A 94 -12.67 -11.30 6.14
C LEU A 94 -13.12 -10.80 4.77
N ASP A 95 -14.10 -9.93 4.77
CA ASP A 95 -14.55 -9.18 3.61
C ASP A 95 -13.96 -7.77 3.60
N ILE A 96 -13.26 -7.42 2.52
CA ILE A 96 -12.74 -6.08 2.29
C ILE A 96 -13.79 -5.29 1.51
N ASP A 97 -14.40 -4.32 2.14
CA ASP A 97 -15.31 -3.38 1.48
C ASP A 97 -14.54 -2.49 0.52
N GLU A 98 -13.43 -1.94 0.99
CA GLU A 98 -12.53 -1.13 0.17
C GLU A 98 -11.14 -0.97 0.79
N ILE A 99 -10.11 -1.12 -0.03
CA ILE A 99 -8.79 -0.56 0.23
C ILE A 99 -8.54 0.55 -0.77
N ARG A 100 -8.12 1.71 -0.30
CA ARG A 100 -7.72 2.87 -1.13
C ARG A 100 -6.25 3.20 -0.89
N TRP A 101 -5.52 3.35 -1.99
CA TRP A 101 -4.15 3.84 -2.00
C TRP A 101 -4.04 5.07 -2.92
N PRO A 102 -4.24 6.29 -2.39
CA PRO A 102 -3.95 7.50 -3.14
C PRO A 102 -2.45 7.64 -3.35
N LEU A 103 -2.03 7.88 -4.59
CA LEU A 103 -0.63 7.93 -5.00
C LEU A 103 -0.19 9.30 -5.49
N ALA A 104 -1.03 10.33 -5.38
CA ALA A 104 -0.69 11.67 -5.84
C ALA A 104 0.63 12.17 -5.24
N GLY A 105 1.57 12.60 -6.09
CA GLY A 105 2.88 13.10 -5.68
C GLY A 105 3.93 12.02 -5.41
N VAL A 106 3.56 10.73 -5.44
CA VAL A 106 4.51 9.62 -5.36
C VAL A 106 5.34 9.56 -6.64
N LYS A 107 6.63 9.38 -6.49
CA LYS A 107 7.59 9.25 -7.59
C LYS A 107 8.15 7.85 -7.65
N VAL A 108 8.36 7.36 -8.84
CA VAL A 108 9.05 6.10 -9.12
C VAL A 108 10.25 6.38 -10.00
N THR A 109 11.41 5.97 -9.53
CA THR A 109 12.70 6.12 -10.21
C THR A 109 13.37 4.75 -10.35
N GLN A 110 14.54 4.69 -10.98
CA GLN A 110 15.34 3.45 -10.98
C GLN A 110 15.84 3.05 -9.58
N ARG A 111 15.92 4.00 -8.65
CA ARG A 111 16.36 3.75 -7.26
C ARG A 111 15.23 3.26 -6.37
N GLY A 112 13.97 3.46 -6.76
CA GLY A 112 12.83 3.01 -6.00
C GLY A 112 11.68 4.03 -5.99
N VAL A 113 10.87 3.92 -4.95
CA VAL A 113 9.69 4.74 -4.71
C VAL A 113 10.01 5.82 -3.69
N ASP A 114 9.67 7.07 -4.03
CA ASP A 114 9.79 8.24 -3.16
C ASP A 114 8.43 8.89 -2.97
N GLY A 115 8.18 9.36 -1.76
CA GLY A 115 7.00 10.14 -1.45
C GLY A 115 6.13 9.56 -0.36
N ARG A 116 4.98 10.19 -0.16
CA ARG A 116 4.04 9.80 0.89
C ARG A 116 3.12 8.69 0.39
N LEU A 117 3.21 7.55 1.05
CA LEU A 117 2.35 6.40 0.81
C LEU A 117 1.25 6.35 1.87
N GLN A 118 0.01 6.34 1.42
CA GLN A 118 -1.17 6.29 2.29
C GLN A 118 -2.04 5.10 1.91
N ALA A 119 -2.70 4.49 2.89
CA ALA A 119 -3.73 3.49 2.66
C ALA A 119 -4.88 3.68 3.65
N ILE A 120 -6.08 3.38 3.20
CA ILE A 120 -7.28 3.30 4.02
C ILE A 120 -7.93 1.95 3.70
N LEU A 121 -8.08 1.12 4.72
CA LEU A 121 -8.78 -0.16 4.66
C LEU A 121 -10.10 -0.03 5.41
N GLN A 122 -11.19 -0.37 4.74
CA GLN A 122 -12.51 -0.60 5.33
C GLN A 122 -12.84 -2.08 5.12
N ALA A 123 -13.16 -2.77 6.18
CA ALA A 123 -13.41 -4.21 6.11
C ALA A 123 -14.35 -4.66 7.23
N HIS A 124 -14.92 -5.83 7.01
CA HIS A 124 -15.70 -6.58 7.98
C HIS A 124 -15.05 -7.94 8.25
N GLU A 125 -14.92 -8.29 9.51
CA GLU A 125 -14.51 -9.62 9.94
C GLU A 125 -15.53 -10.15 10.96
N ASN A 126 -15.79 -11.44 10.93
CA ASN A 126 -16.90 -12.05 11.68
C ASN A 126 -16.89 -11.77 13.19
N GLU A 127 -15.70 -11.77 13.80
CA GLU A 127 -15.54 -11.49 15.23
C GLU A 127 -15.18 -10.02 15.50
N LEU A 128 -14.29 -9.46 14.68
CA LEU A 128 -13.87 -8.06 14.82
C LEU A 128 -14.90 -7.06 14.32
N GLY A 129 -15.98 -7.54 13.66
CA GLY A 129 -17.01 -6.67 13.09
C GLY A 129 -16.50 -5.71 12.04
N ASP A 130 -17.14 -4.56 11.89
CA ASP A 130 -16.73 -3.51 10.97
C ASP A 130 -15.54 -2.73 11.53
N PHE A 131 -14.54 -2.49 10.70
CA PHE A 131 -13.38 -1.71 11.10
C PHE A 131 -12.79 -0.86 9.99
N VAL A 132 -12.08 0.18 10.39
CA VAL A 132 -11.31 1.06 9.51
C VAL A 132 -9.88 1.16 10.01
N LEU A 133 -8.93 0.87 9.12
CA LEU A 133 -7.51 1.07 9.37
C LEU A 133 -6.95 2.11 8.41
N HIS A 134 -6.09 2.96 8.92
CA HIS A 134 -5.34 3.96 8.16
C HIS A 134 -3.85 3.65 8.25
N MET A 135 -3.15 3.88 7.18
CA MET A 135 -1.70 3.86 7.13
C MET A 135 -1.21 5.13 6.43
N ASP A 136 -0.15 5.71 6.95
CA ASP A 136 0.47 6.91 6.40
C ASP A 136 1.98 6.83 6.62
N GLY A 137 2.76 6.94 5.56
CA GLY A 137 4.20 6.77 5.65
C GLY A 137 4.96 7.53 4.58
N LEU A 138 6.27 7.60 4.75
CA LEU A 138 7.20 8.21 3.83
C LEU A 138 8.18 7.17 3.31
N ALA A 139 8.22 7.02 2.00
CA ALA A 139 9.17 6.19 1.27
C ALA A 139 10.33 7.07 0.76
N ASN A 140 11.55 6.56 0.86
CA ASN A 140 12.76 7.19 0.35
C ASN A 140 13.59 6.13 -0.38
N ASP A 141 13.72 6.24 -1.69
CA ASP A 141 14.35 5.27 -2.58
C ASP A 141 13.93 3.82 -2.26
N PHE A 142 12.64 3.63 -1.90
CA PHE A 142 12.14 2.38 -1.33
C PHE A 142 11.96 1.30 -2.40
N LEU A 143 12.65 0.21 -2.21
CA LEU A 143 12.44 -1.10 -2.84
C LEU A 143 12.37 -2.16 -1.73
N PRO A 144 11.77 -3.34 -1.97
CA PRO A 144 11.69 -4.39 -0.94
C PRO A 144 13.02 -4.84 -0.36
N ASP A 145 14.12 -4.70 -1.11
CA ASP A 145 15.46 -5.13 -0.71
C ASP A 145 16.45 -3.95 -0.57
N ALA A 146 15.95 -2.70 -0.68
CA ALA A 146 16.77 -1.50 -0.56
C ALA A 146 15.91 -0.28 -0.20
N GLY A 147 16.55 0.75 0.37
CA GLY A 147 15.89 1.99 0.73
C GLY A 147 15.08 1.88 2.03
N ARG A 148 14.21 2.85 2.24
CA ARG A 148 13.53 2.99 3.52
C ARG A 148 12.08 3.41 3.32
N TRP A 149 11.19 2.74 4.07
CA TRP A 149 9.80 3.15 4.22
C TRP A 149 9.44 3.21 5.70
N GLN A 150 9.05 4.39 6.18
CA GLN A 150 8.59 4.62 7.53
C GLN A 150 7.09 4.88 7.51
N TRP A 151 6.34 4.29 8.43
CA TRP A 151 4.88 4.47 8.49
C TRP A 151 4.38 4.54 9.92
N ARG A 152 3.21 5.11 10.05
CA ARG A 152 2.31 4.99 11.19
C ARG A 152 0.99 4.39 10.71
N TYR A 153 0.35 3.68 11.58
CA TYR A 153 -0.99 3.17 11.34
C TYR A 153 -1.87 3.43 12.56
N TRP A 154 -3.16 3.53 12.32
CA TRP A 154 -4.17 3.66 13.36
C TRP A 154 -5.50 3.16 12.80
N GLY A 155 -6.38 2.74 13.72
CA GLY A 155 -7.70 2.28 13.34
C GLY A 155 -8.57 2.02 14.53
N LYS A 156 -9.80 1.67 14.23
CA LYS A 156 -10.82 1.30 15.20
C LYS A 156 -11.83 0.36 14.56
N GLY A 157 -12.47 -0.42 15.40
CA GLY A 157 -13.53 -1.31 14.99
C GLY A 157 -14.40 -1.74 16.16
N SER A 158 -15.33 -2.63 15.89
CA SER A 158 -16.19 -3.27 16.88
C SER A 158 -15.68 -4.69 17.15
N PHE A 159 -15.92 -5.20 18.35
CA PHE A 159 -15.69 -6.59 18.71
C PHE A 159 -17.04 -7.22 19.06
N THR A 160 -17.62 -7.87 18.07
CA THR A 160 -18.99 -8.39 18.10
C THR A 160 -19.25 -9.34 19.29
N PRO A 161 -18.34 -10.27 19.64
CA PRO A 161 -18.58 -11.22 20.73
C PRO A 161 -18.82 -10.57 22.10
N MET A 162 -18.29 -9.38 22.35
CA MET A 162 -18.40 -8.68 23.63
C MET A 162 -19.09 -7.32 23.54
N ASN A 163 -19.63 -6.98 22.37
CA ASN A 163 -20.23 -5.66 22.09
C ASN A 163 -19.31 -4.50 22.52
N ALA A 164 -18.02 -4.66 22.30
CA ALA A 164 -16.98 -3.69 22.65
C ALA A 164 -16.46 -2.98 21.40
N THR A 165 -15.82 -1.83 21.58
CA THR A 165 -15.02 -1.19 20.54
C THR A 165 -13.54 -1.39 20.82
N TRP A 166 -12.77 -1.54 19.76
CA TRP A 166 -11.31 -1.63 19.85
C TRP A 166 -10.64 -0.54 19.04
N ASP A 167 -9.44 -0.18 19.45
CA ASP A 167 -8.57 0.71 18.72
C ASP A 167 -7.18 0.08 18.57
N VAL A 168 -6.46 0.55 17.56
CA VAL A 168 -5.07 0.21 17.33
C VAL A 168 -4.32 1.42 16.81
N ALA A 169 -3.09 1.61 17.26
CA ALA A 169 -2.17 2.59 16.73
C ALA A 169 -0.73 2.09 16.83
N GLY A 170 0.12 2.52 15.92
CA GLY A 170 1.52 2.16 15.98
C GLY A 170 2.35 2.79 14.87
N LYS A 171 3.65 2.46 14.90
CA LYS A 171 4.65 2.92 13.94
C LYS A 171 5.56 1.77 13.57
N GLY A 172 6.10 1.85 12.37
CA GLY A 172 7.09 0.90 11.92
C GLY A 172 7.94 1.46 10.79
N GLU A 173 8.93 0.68 10.43
CA GLU A 173 9.76 0.96 9.27
C GLU A 173 10.15 -0.34 8.56
N TRP A 174 10.34 -0.22 7.27
CA TRP A 174 10.99 -1.23 6.44
C TRP A 174 12.27 -0.60 5.92
N HIS A 175 13.37 -1.17 6.28
CA HIS A 175 14.69 -0.77 5.84
C HIS A 175 15.44 -2.00 5.35
N ASP A 176 15.81 -1.99 4.08
CA ASP A 176 16.37 -3.14 3.37
C ASP A 176 15.47 -4.39 3.55
N SER A 177 15.99 -5.49 4.03
CA SER A 177 15.24 -6.72 4.25
C SER A 177 14.60 -6.82 5.65
N THR A 178 14.62 -5.73 6.44
CA THR A 178 14.18 -5.74 7.83
C THR A 178 12.92 -4.89 8.01
N ILE A 179 11.88 -5.50 8.59
CA ILE A 179 10.68 -4.80 9.03
C ILE A 179 10.73 -4.68 10.55
N THR A 180 10.63 -3.46 11.06
CA THR A 180 10.62 -3.17 12.49
C THR A 180 9.31 -2.47 12.86
N LEU A 181 8.54 -3.08 13.76
CA LEU A 181 7.43 -2.42 14.42
C LEU A 181 7.99 -1.76 15.70
N THR A 182 8.03 -0.43 15.70
CA THR A 182 8.68 0.34 16.78
C THR A 182 7.71 0.76 17.85
N ASP A 183 6.42 0.78 17.56
CA ASP A 183 5.36 1.18 18.45
C ASP A 183 4.07 0.42 18.09
N LEU A 184 3.39 -0.09 19.11
CA LEU A 184 2.07 -0.71 18.99
C LEU A 184 1.31 -0.49 20.30
N SER A 185 0.12 0.03 20.19
CA SER A 185 -0.88 0.03 21.24
C SER A 185 -2.20 -0.42 20.64
N THR A 186 -2.81 -1.43 21.23
CA THR A 186 -4.17 -1.85 20.87
C THR A 186 -4.94 -2.13 22.14
N GLY A 187 -6.23 -1.87 22.15
CA GLY A 187 -7.06 -2.08 23.34
C GLY A 187 -8.54 -2.01 23.04
N PHE A 188 -9.30 -2.18 24.09
CA PHE A 188 -10.75 -2.09 24.08
C PHE A 188 -11.20 -0.94 24.97
N ASP A 189 -12.36 -0.36 24.68
CA ASP A 189 -13.02 0.59 25.55
C ASP A 189 -13.48 -0.07 26.86
N GLN A 190 -14.00 -1.29 26.76
CA GLN A 190 -14.46 -2.09 27.88
C GLN A 190 -14.56 -3.54 27.45
N LEU A 191 -14.15 -4.46 28.32
CA LEU A 191 -14.43 -5.88 28.17
C LEU A 191 -15.30 -6.36 29.32
N GLN A 192 -16.40 -7.04 29.01
CA GLN A 192 -17.30 -7.61 29.98
C GLN A 192 -17.32 -9.14 29.85
N TYR A 193 -17.04 -9.83 30.95
CA TYR A 193 -17.14 -11.28 31.03
C TYR A 193 -17.93 -11.68 32.30
N GLY A 194 -19.18 -12.12 32.13
CA GLY A 194 -20.07 -12.36 33.24
C GLY A 194 -20.36 -11.11 34.08
N THR A 195 -19.95 -11.12 35.33
CA THR A 195 -20.05 -9.96 36.25
C THR A 195 -18.78 -9.14 36.34
N MET A 196 -17.69 -9.58 35.70
CA MET A 196 -16.43 -8.86 35.65
C MET A 196 -16.44 -7.87 34.52
N THR A 197 -15.99 -6.66 34.81
CA THR A 197 -15.74 -5.61 33.82
C THR A 197 -14.28 -5.17 33.92
N VAL A 198 -13.61 -5.15 32.80
CA VAL A 198 -12.26 -4.59 32.67
C VAL A 198 -12.37 -3.36 31.80
N GLU A 199 -12.01 -2.21 32.36
CA GLU A 199 -12.07 -0.94 31.65
C GLU A 199 -10.72 -0.65 30.97
N LYS A 200 -10.78 -0.35 29.68
CA LYS A 200 -9.65 0.08 28.85
C LYS A 200 -8.42 -0.83 28.89
N PRO A 201 -8.58 -2.17 28.83
CA PRO A 201 -7.42 -3.04 28.74
C PRO A 201 -6.63 -2.74 27.47
N ARG A 202 -5.29 -2.65 27.60
CA ARG A 202 -4.40 -2.35 26.47
C ARG A 202 -3.24 -3.34 26.39
N LEU A 203 -2.94 -3.73 25.16
CA LEU A 203 -1.71 -4.44 24.80
C LEU A 203 -0.73 -3.41 24.21
N ILE A 204 0.44 -3.32 24.81
CA ILE A 204 1.47 -2.33 24.47
C ILE A 204 2.74 -3.06 24.07
N LEU A 205 3.46 -2.49 23.14
CA LEU A 205 4.75 -2.99 22.71
C LEU A 205 5.85 -2.51 23.66
N ASP A 206 6.45 -3.42 24.43
CA ASP A 206 7.57 -3.12 25.35
C ASP A 206 8.91 -3.05 24.63
N LYS A 207 9.08 -3.91 23.61
CA LYS A 207 10.30 -3.95 22.79
C LYS A 207 9.92 -4.06 21.34
N PRO A 208 10.61 -3.34 20.44
CA PRO A 208 10.33 -3.39 19.03
C PRO A 208 10.25 -4.83 18.51
N VAL A 209 9.23 -5.09 17.70
CA VAL A 209 9.15 -6.35 16.95
C VAL A 209 9.97 -6.18 15.70
N VAL A 210 10.96 -7.03 15.55
CA VAL A 210 11.86 -7.05 14.40
C VAL A 210 11.64 -8.35 13.64
N TRP A 211 11.34 -8.20 12.37
CA TRP A 211 11.25 -9.30 11.42
C TRP A 211 12.28 -9.10 10.31
N VAL A 212 13.22 -10.04 10.21
CA VAL A 212 14.23 -10.06 9.15
C VAL A 212 13.75 -11.00 8.07
N ARG A 213 13.57 -10.47 6.86
CA ARG A 213 13.22 -11.23 5.66
C ARG A 213 14.47 -11.91 5.11
N ASP A 214 14.87 -13.00 5.72
CA ASP A 214 15.85 -13.92 5.15
C ASP A 214 15.08 -15.06 4.46
N ALA A 215 15.42 -15.34 3.20
CA ALA A 215 14.78 -16.39 2.43
C ALA A 215 15.02 -17.81 3.03
N GLN A 216 16.07 -17.98 3.82
CA GLN A 216 16.42 -19.26 4.44
C GLN A 216 16.00 -19.37 5.90
N HIS A 217 16.09 -18.28 6.67
CA HIS A 217 15.85 -18.28 8.11
C HIS A 217 15.18 -16.97 8.57
N PRO A 218 13.87 -16.78 8.33
CA PRO A 218 13.18 -15.60 8.84
C PRO A 218 13.25 -15.59 10.37
N SER A 219 13.74 -14.50 10.95
CA SER A 219 13.81 -14.32 12.39
C SER A 219 12.77 -13.33 12.88
N PHE A 220 12.21 -13.60 14.05
CA PHE A 220 11.24 -12.74 14.71
C PHE A 220 11.63 -12.54 16.16
N SER A 221 11.61 -11.30 16.63
CA SER A 221 11.83 -10.95 18.02
C SER A 221 10.93 -9.81 18.45
N GLY A 222 10.63 -9.70 19.73
CA GLY A 222 9.81 -8.62 20.29
C GLY A 222 9.29 -8.97 21.67
N ALA A 223 8.65 -8.02 22.35
CA ALA A 223 7.95 -8.24 23.61
C ALA A 223 6.71 -7.34 23.70
N LEU A 224 5.66 -7.89 24.27
CA LEU A 224 4.37 -7.24 24.52
C LEU A 224 4.04 -7.31 26.01
N SER A 225 3.41 -6.28 26.54
CA SER A 225 2.81 -6.25 27.86
C SER A 225 1.32 -5.95 27.81
N LEU A 226 0.60 -6.41 28.81
CA LEU A 226 -0.80 -6.11 29.02
C LEU A 226 -0.93 -5.12 30.17
N ASP A 227 -1.58 -3.99 29.92
CA ASP A 227 -1.99 -3.00 30.90
C ASP A 227 -3.52 -3.05 31.01
N ALA A 228 -4.05 -3.23 32.24
CA ALA A 228 -5.47 -3.43 32.50
C ALA A 228 -5.90 -2.88 33.87
#